data_d7f4cefe5da14c434b492db325b493de
#
_entry.id   d7f4cefe5da14c434b492db325b493de
#
_cell.length_a   1.000
_cell.length_b   1.000
_cell.length_c   1.000
_cell.angle_alpha   90.00
_cell.angle_beta   90.00
_cell.angle_gamma   90.00
#
_symmetry.space_group_name_H-M   'P 1'
#
loop_
_entity.id
_entity.type
_entity.pdbx_description
1 polymer ?
#
loop_
_entity_poly.entity_id
_entity_poly.type
_entity_poly.pdbx_seq_one_letter_code
_entity_poly.pdbx_strand_id
1 'polypeptide(L)'
;MMARLVIDGSFLDSMILLMMIREANQIDVNGGFYTVAEAARLLGMEDHQRISRWLQPMAKGNDPVIVRDYPKIGREHEVSFLDMIEIRFVEHFRQRKISLQSLRVAAKNARRELGVSHPFATSSVKFQTDRKQVFLETAKETGDRFLLNLMTNQIEIYDVIESILIRHLEFDVDGFARQWRPDPAGSPNVVVAPIFAFGQPVISKRHIPTRTLFDSWLANDRNGSVVGDWFRIDKNDVDEAIRFELRPLH
;
A
#
# COMPACT_ATOMS: atom_id res chain seq x y z
N MET A 1 -23.30 -25.56 16.39
CA MET A 1 -22.54 -26.10 15.25
C MET A 1 -21.39 -25.10 15.02
N MET A 2 -20.17 -25.43 15.42
CA MET A 2 -19.02 -24.52 15.32
C MET A 2 -18.58 -24.42 13.86
N ALA A 3 -18.67 -23.23 13.27
CA ALA A 3 -18.11 -22.97 11.95
C ALA A 3 -16.58 -23.11 12.03
N ARG A 4 -16.03 -24.06 11.30
CA ARG A 4 -14.59 -24.24 11.13
C ARG A 4 -14.07 -23.11 10.23
N LEU A 5 -13.31 -22.21 10.82
CA LEU A 5 -12.59 -21.18 10.05
C LEU A 5 -11.61 -21.93 9.10
N VAL A 6 -11.92 -21.93 7.82
CA VAL A 6 -10.99 -22.43 6.79
C VAL A 6 -10.01 -21.29 6.52
N ILE A 7 -8.92 -21.27 7.25
CA ILE A 7 -7.77 -20.43 6.91
C ILE A 7 -7.09 -21.10 5.73
N ASP A 8 -6.94 -20.38 4.61
CA ASP A 8 -6.23 -20.88 3.44
C ASP A 8 -4.83 -21.34 3.84
N GLY A 9 -4.49 -22.59 3.53
CA GLY A 9 -3.21 -23.20 3.91
C GLY A 9 -1.99 -22.40 3.42
N SER A 10 -2.10 -21.72 2.28
CA SER A 10 -1.02 -20.89 1.72
C SER A 10 -0.68 -19.69 2.60
N PHE A 11 -1.68 -19.10 3.26
CA PHE A 11 -1.50 -17.97 4.17
C PHE A 11 -0.84 -18.40 5.48
N LEU A 12 -1.22 -19.57 6.02
CA LEU A 12 -0.61 -20.12 7.22
C LEU A 12 0.86 -20.49 6.99
N ASP A 13 1.16 -21.09 5.86
CA ASP A 13 2.53 -21.46 5.49
C ASP A 13 3.42 -20.22 5.31
N SER A 14 2.90 -19.16 4.70
CA SER A 14 3.61 -17.87 4.57
C SER A 14 3.84 -17.22 5.93
N MET A 15 2.86 -17.25 6.84
CA MET A 15 2.99 -16.72 8.20
C MET A 15 4.01 -17.49 9.04
N ILE A 16 4.01 -18.83 8.98
CA ILE A 16 4.96 -19.67 9.71
C ILE A 16 6.38 -19.41 9.20
N LEU A 17 6.54 -19.34 7.88
CA LEU A 17 7.82 -19.01 7.26
C LEU A 17 8.33 -17.63 7.70
N LEU A 18 7.44 -16.64 7.80
CA LEU A 18 7.78 -15.30 8.27
C LEU A 18 8.18 -15.28 9.75
N MET A 19 7.49 -16.05 10.60
CA MET A 19 7.88 -16.20 12.01
C MET A 19 9.27 -16.82 12.14
N MET A 20 9.58 -17.84 11.34
CA MET A 20 10.91 -18.46 11.32
C MET A 20 12.00 -17.49 10.79
N ILE A 21 11.69 -16.69 9.78
CA ILE A 21 12.62 -15.69 9.23
C ILE A 21 12.82 -14.52 10.21
N ARG A 22 11.79 -14.13 10.97
CA ARG A 22 11.88 -13.09 11.99
C ARG A 22 12.90 -13.44 13.08
N GLU A 23 12.91 -14.66 13.56
CA GLU A 23 13.91 -15.11 14.54
C GLU A 23 15.32 -15.08 13.98
N ALA A 24 15.47 -15.33 12.67
CA ALA A 24 16.78 -15.32 12.01
C ALA A 24 17.29 -13.93 11.62
N ASN A 25 16.38 -12.97 11.26
CA ASN A 25 16.75 -11.69 10.64
C ASN A 25 16.14 -10.44 11.28
N GLN A 26 15.46 -10.52 12.43
CA GLN A 26 14.74 -9.38 13.08
C GLN A 26 13.75 -8.64 12.14
N ILE A 27 13.06 -9.39 11.27
CA ILE A 27 12.05 -8.78 10.39
C ILE A 27 10.87 -8.30 11.23
N ASP A 28 10.53 -7.02 11.13
CA ASP A 28 9.36 -6.45 11.79
C ASP A 28 8.06 -6.85 11.04
N VAL A 29 7.43 -7.93 11.49
CA VAL A 29 6.13 -8.39 10.95
C VAL A 29 4.96 -7.44 11.27
N ASN A 30 5.17 -6.44 12.12
CA ASN A 30 4.16 -5.40 12.35
C ASN A 30 4.05 -4.44 11.15
N GLY A 31 4.98 -4.52 10.18
CA GLY A 31 4.96 -3.72 8.97
C GLY A 31 3.87 -4.09 7.95
N GLY A 32 3.02 -5.10 8.23
CA GLY A 32 2.09 -5.67 7.24
C GLY A 32 2.85 -6.57 6.24
N PHE A 33 2.13 -7.46 5.58
CA PHE A 33 2.74 -8.40 4.64
C PHE A 33 1.80 -8.67 3.47
N TYR A 34 2.27 -8.41 2.26
CA TYR A 34 1.49 -8.56 1.05
C TYR A 34 2.32 -9.25 -0.04
N THR A 35 1.69 -10.13 -0.79
CA THR A 35 2.20 -10.51 -2.09
C THR A 35 2.07 -9.35 -3.07
N VAL A 36 2.85 -9.36 -4.15
CA VAL A 36 2.74 -8.34 -5.21
C VAL A 36 1.32 -8.31 -5.81
N ALA A 37 0.67 -9.47 -5.93
CA ALA A 37 -0.70 -9.57 -6.43
C ALA A 37 -1.72 -8.92 -5.48
N GLU A 38 -1.59 -9.14 -4.18
CA GLU A 38 -2.44 -8.50 -3.17
C GLU A 38 -2.23 -6.99 -3.13
N ALA A 39 -0.97 -6.52 -3.16
CA ALA A 39 -0.67 -5.10 -3.23
C ALA A 39 -1.28 -4.47 -4.49
N ALA A 40 -1.15 -5.11 -5.67
CA ALA A 40 -1.77 -4.65 -6.91
C ALA A 40 -3.29 -4.56 -6.79
N ARG A 41 -3.94 -5.59 -6.23
CA ARG A 41 -5.39 -5.61 -5.99
C ARG A 41 -5.83 -4.47 -5.06
N LEU A 42 -5.11 -4.24 -3.97
CA LEU A 42 -5.41 -3.16 -3.03
C LEU A 42 -5.27 -1.79 -3.68
N LEU A 43 -4.27 -1.62 -4.54
CA LEU A 43 -3.99 -0.39 -5.27
C LEU A 43 -4.86 -0.19 -6.53
N GLY A 44 -5.69 -1.19 -6.90
CA GLY A 44 -6.50 -1.14 -8.11
C GLY A 44 -5.69 -1.30 -9.39
N MET A 45 -4.50 -1.89 -9.36
CA MET A 45 -3.61 -2.04 -10.51
C MET A 45 -3.85 -3.38 -11.21
N GLU A 46 -4.13 -3.37 -12.52
CA GLU A 46 -4.26 -4.60 -13.32
C GLU A 46 -2.92 -5.33 -13.53
N ASP A 47 -1.86 -4.58 -13.85
CA ASP A 47 -0.54 -5.14 -14.14
C ASP A 47 0.36 -5.19 -12.91
N HIS A 48 0.24 -6.28 -12.13
CA HIS A 48 1.09 -6.52 -10.97
C HIS A 48 2.59 -6.70 -11.32
N GLN A 49 2.94 -7.05 -12.59
CA GLN A 49 4.32 -7.19 -13.01
C GLN A 49 5.05 -5.84 -13.02
N ARG A 50 4.31 -4.72 -13.15
CA ARG A 50 4.89 -3.37 -13.02
C ARG A 50 5.49 -3.17 -11.63
N ILE A 51 4.80 -3.61 -10.58
CA ILE A 51 5.28 -3.57 -9.20
C ILE A 51 6.59 -4.34 -9.08
N SER A 52 6.63 -5.59 -9.55
CA SER A 52 7.84 -6.41 -9.52
C SER A 52 9.04 -5.71 -10.18
N ARG A 53 8.82 -5.01 -11.29
CA ARG A 53 9.88 -4.23 -11.98
C ARG A 53 10.38 -3.03 -11.16
N TRP A 54 9.54 -2.43 -10.31
CA TRP A 54 9.93 -1.30 -9.47
C TRP A 54 10.71 -1.70 -8.22
N LEU A 55 10.47 -2.93 -7.77
CA LEU A 55 11.14 -3.54 -6.61
C LEU A 55 12.50 -4.16 -6.97
N GLN A 56 12.83 -4.26 -8.26
CA GLN A 56 14.08 -4.87 -8.71
C GLN A 56 15.12 -3.82 -9.03
N PRO A 57 16.40 -4.06 -8.69
CA PRO A 57 17.50 -3.26 -9.21
C PRO A 57 17.59 -3.44 -10.73
N MET A 58 17.97 -2.39 -11.43
CA MET A 58 18.28 -2.51 -12.86
C MET A 58 19.67 -3.14 -13.07
N ALA A 59 19.84 -3.78 -14.25
CA ALA A 59 21.17 -4.16 -14.72
C ALA A 59 22.12 -2.95 -14.63
N LYS A 60 23.34 -3.13 -14.13
CA LYS A 60 24.40 -2.12 -13.88
C LYS A 60 24.36 -1.38 -12.55
N GLY A 61 23.79 -1.99 -11.47
CA GLY A 61 23.98 -1.46 -10.10
C GLY A 61 23.16 -0.22 -9.76
N ASN A 62 22.12 0.09 -10.54
CA ASN A 62 21.19 1.14 -10.16
C ASN A 62 20.20 0.60 -9.12
N ASP A 63 20.01 1.37 -8.04
CA ASP A 63 19.05 1.06 -6.99
C ASP A 63 17.62 0.89 -7.55
N PRO A 64 16.79 0.03 -6.94
CA PRO A 64 15.36 -0.03 -7.28
C PRO A 64 14.68 1.31 -6.95
N VAL A 65 13.52 1.58 -7.55
CA VAL A 65 12.72 2.76 -7.19
C VAL A 65 12.28 2.66 -5.73
N ILE A 66 11.85 1.47 -5.32
CA ILE A 66 11.37 1.15 -3.99
C ILE A 66 12.36 0.16 -3.37
N VAL A 67 12.93 0.51 -2.24
CA VAL A 67 13.78 -0.36 -1.43
C VAL A 67 12.89 -1.07 -0.43
N ARG A 68 12.78 -2.39 -0.59
CA ARG A 68 11.87 -3.21 0.20
C ARG A 68 12.34 -3.41 1.64
N ASP A 69 11.39 -3.47 2.56
CA ASP A 69 11.65 -3.87 3.94
C ASP A 69 11.98 -5.36 4.06
N TYR A 70 11.36 -6.20 3.22
CA TYR A 70 11.51 -7.65 3.30
C TYR A 70 12.52 -8.17 2.26
N PRO A 71 13.36 -9.14 2.64
CA PRO A 71 14.21 -9.83 1.68
C PRO A 71 13.34 -10.62 0.70
N LYS A 72 13.90 -10.94 -0.46
CA LYS A 72 13.21 -11.80 -1.44
C LYS A 72 13.10 -13.21 -0.89
N ILE A 73 11.88 -13.76 -0.82
CA ILE A 73 11.62 -15.13 -0.39
C ILE A 73 11.33 -15.98 -1.63
N GLY A 74 12.24 -16.88 -1.95
CA GLY A 74 12.10 -17.74 -3.13
C GLY A 74 12.09 -16.95 -4.45
N ARG A 75 11.02 -17.08 -5.24
CA ARG A 75 10.85 -16.40 -6.53
C ARG A 75 9.98 -15.17 -6.44
N GLU A 76 9.26 -14.98 -5.36
CA GLU A 76 8.29 -13.91 -5.18
C GLU A 76 8.90 -12.73 -4.42
N HIS A 77 8.27 -11.59 -4.56
CA HIS A 77 8.58 -10.37 -3.84
C HIS A 77 7.44 -10.10 -2.87
N GLU A 78 7.77 -10.01 -1.62
CA GLU A 78 6.86 -9.56 -0.57
C GLU A 78 7.02 -8.05 -0.40
N VAL A 79 5.93 -7.42 0.01
CA VAL A 79 5.78 -5.97 0.11
C VAL A 79 5.29 -5.65 1.51
N SER A 80 5.93 -4.71 2.19
CA SER A 80 5.43 -4.14 3.43
C SER A 80 4.30 -3.13 3.18
N PHE A 81 3.67 -2.68 4.25
CA PHE A 81 2.69 -1.59 4.15
C PHE A 81 3.33 -0.29 3.64
N LEU A 82 4.53 0.06 4.11
CA LEU A 82 5.24 1.25 3.64
C LEU A 82 5.68 1.12 2.18
N ASP A 83 6.16 -0.07 1.78
CA ASP A 83 6.44 -0.37 0.38
C ASP A 83 5.19 -0.16 -0.48
N MET A 84 4.03 -0.65 -0.03
CA MET A 84 2.76 -0.50 -0.75
C MET A 84 2.35 0.97 -0.89
N ILE A 85 2.55 1.80 0.13
CA ILE A 85 2.29 3.25 0.03
C ILE A 85 3.27 3.91 -0.97
N GLU A 86 4.54 3.49 -1.00
CA GLU A 86 5.49 3.97 -2.02
C GLU A 86 5.11 3.50 -3.44
N ILE A 87 4.64 2.26 -3.60
CA ILE A 87 4.11 1.76 -4.89
C ILE A 87 2.97 2.65 -5.38
N ARG A 88 2.01 2.97 -4.49
CA ARG A 88 0.90 3.87 -4.79
C ARG A 88 1.39 5.24 -5.27
N PHE A 89 2.39 5.80 -4.60
CA PHE A 89 3.01 7.06 -4.99
C PHE A 89 3.65 6.97 -6.39
N VAL A 90 4.47 5.97 -6.62
CA VAL A 90 5.14 5.74 -7.90
C VAL A 90 4.11 5.57 -9.03
N GLU A 91 3.06 4.77 -8.83
CA GLU A 91 1.99 4.59 -9.83
C GLU A 91 1.33 5.91 -10.22
N HIS A 92 0.98 6.73 -9.23
CA HIS A 92 0.33 8.02 -9.46
C HIS A 92 1.19 8.96 -10.32
N PHE A 93 2.50 9.01 -10.07
CA PHE A 93 3.43 9.79 -10.89
C PHE A 93 3.64 9.18 -12.28
N ARG A 94 3.63 7.86 -12.39
CA ARG A 94 3.70 7.16 -13.68
C ARG A 94 2.49 7.44 -14.57
N GLN A 95 1.30 7.53 -14.00
CA GLN A 95 0.08 7.94 -14.70
C GLN A 95 0.20 9.36 -15.30
N ARG A 96 1.01 10.22 -14.69
CA ARG A 96 1.35 11.57 -15.19
C ARG A 96 2.53 11.59 -16.15
N LYS A 97 2.93 10.44 -16.69
CA LYS A 97 4.00 10.26 -17.67
C LYS A 97 5.41 10.61 -17.14
N ILE A 98 5.60 10.78 -15.84
CA ILE A 98 6.92 10.99 -15.25
C ILE A 98 7.73 9.71 -15.42
N SER A 99 8.98 9.85 -15.86
CA SER A 99 9.83 8.70 -16.19
C SER A 99 10.19 7.88 -14.95
N LEU A 100 10.32 6.56 -15.10
CA LEU A 100 10.77 5.71 -14.01
C LEU A 100 12.20 6.04 -13.57
N GLN A 101 13.03 6.54 -14.50
CA GLN A 101 14.37 7.00 -14.22
C GLN A 101 14.35 8.21 -13.27
N SER A 102 13.50 9.21 -13.55
CA SER A 102 13.34 10.37 -12.67
C SER A 102 12.85 9.97 -11.29
N LEU A 103 11.91 9.03 -11.20
CA LEU A 103 11.41 8.53 -9.92
C LEU A 103 12.50 7.78 -9.11
N ARG A 104 13.41 7.05 -9.78
CA ARG A 104 14.56 6.43 -9.10
C ARG A 104 15.50 7.47 -8.51
N VAL A 105 15.86 8.47 -9.32
CA VAL A 105 16.75 9.56 -8.86
C VAL A 105 16.10 10.31 -7.71
N ALA A 106 14.82 10.66 -7.83
CA ALA A 106 14.06 11.32 -6.76
C ALA A 106 14.02 10.48 -5.47
N ALA A 107 13.72 9.18 -5.58
CA ALA A 107 13.67 8.29 -4.43
C ALA A 107 15.05 8.16 -3.75
N LYS A 108 16.12 8.02 -4.53
CA LYS A 108 17.49 7.96 -4.03
C LYS A 108 17.87 9.25 -3.30
N ASN A 109 17.61 10.39 -3.92
CA ASN A 109 17.92 11.70 -3.34
C ASN A 109 17.08 11.94 -2.08
N ALA A 110 15.77 11.63 -2.10
CA ALA A 110 14.91 11.77 -0.95
C ALA A 110 15.33 10.88 0.24
N ARG A 111 15.73 9.62 0.00
CA ARG A 111 16.28 8.76 1.05
C ARG A 111 17.53 9.35 1.69
N ARG A 112 18.45 9.88 0.87
CA ARG A 112 19.68 10.52 1.35
C ARG A 112 19.39 11.78 2.17
N GLU A 113 18.54 12.67 1.65
CA GLU A 113 18.24 13.97 2.28
C GLU A 113 17.45 13.82 3.59
N LEU A 114 16.49 12.88 3.62
CA LEU A 114 15.61 12.68 4.77
C LEU A 114 16.13 11.65 5.77
N GLY A 115 17.12 10.84 5.38
CA GLY A 115 17.67 9.78 6.25
C GLY A 115 16.66 8.66 6.55
N VAL A 116 15.66 8.41 5.67
CA VAL A 116 14.60 7.41 5.87
C VAL A 116 14.54 6.43 4.70
N SER A 117 14.15 5.18 4.98
CA SER A 117 14.05 4.13 3.96
C SER A 117 12.89 4.38 3.00
N HIS A 118 11.76 4.86 3.52
CA HIS A 118 10.50 5.07 2.79
C HIS A 118 10.12 6.55 2.70
N PRO A 119 10.83 7.35 1.88
CA PRO A 119 10.60 8.80 1.82
C PRO A 119 9.19 9.15 1.30
N PHE A 120 8.57 8.32 0.49
CA PHE A 120 7.24 8.59 -0.08
C PHE A 120 6.08 8.09 0.79
N ALA A 121 6.37 7.35 1.86
CA ALA A 121 5.38 6.89 2.84
C ALA A 121 5.40 7.72 4.14
N THR A 122 5.93 8.95 4.11
CA THR A 122 5.98 9.83 5.29
C THR A 122 5.04 11.03 5.13
N SER A 123 4.73 11.69 6.28
CA SER A 123 3.76 12.77 6.35
C SER A 123 4.10 14.01 5.50
N SER A 124 3.06 14.73 5.13
CA SER A 124 3.12 15.90 4.26
C SER A 124 3.93 17.08 4.80
N VAL A 125 4.09 17.22 6.13
CA VAL A 125 4.76 18.39 6.73
C VAL A 125 6.24 18.46 6.33
N LYS A 126 6.94 17.32 6.34
CA LYS A 126 8.28 17.23 5.76
C LYS A 126 8.28 17.21 4.22
N PHE A 127 7.17 16.82 3.61
CA PHE A 127 7.06 16.73 2.15
C PHE A 127 6.98 18.09 1.46
N GLN A 128 6.32 19.06 2.05
CA GLN A 128 5.99 20.32 1.38
C GLN A 128 7.19 21.23 1.13
N THR A 129 8.19 21.21 1.99
CA THR A 129 9.39 22.06 1.85
C THR A 129 10.57 21.33 1.20
N ASP A 130 10.97 20.21 1.77
CA ASP A 130 12.24 19.58 1.41
C ASP A 130 12.14 18.73 0.13
N ARG A 131 11.00 18.06 -0.07
CA ARG A 131 10.83 17.16 -1.22
C ARG A 131 10.51 17.88 -2.53
N LYS A 132 9.80 19.02 -2.47
CA LYS A 132 9.59 19.82 -3.68
C LYS A 132 10.95 20.21 -4.29
N GLN A 133 11.92 20.56 -3.45
CA GLN A 133 13.26 20.87 -3.89
C GLN A 133 13.96 19.64 -4.49
N VAL A 134 13.91 18.49 -3.82
CA VAL A 134 14.46 17.23 -4.34
C VAL A 134 13.88 16.88 -5.72
N PHE A 135 12.58 17.02 -5.90
CA PHE A 135 11.95 16.76 -7.19
C PHE A 135 12.30 17.79 -8.27
N LEU A 136 12.40 19.07 -7.92
CA LEU A 136 12.86 20.10 -8.85
C LEU A 136 14.31 19.89 -9.31
N GLU A 137 15.20 19.54 -8.39
CA GLU A 137 16.59 19.21 -8.70
C GLU A 137 16.67 17.95 -9.57
N THR A 138 15.89 16.92 -9.23
CA THR A 138 15.78 15.70 -10.05
C THR A 138 15.26 16.00 -11.45
N ALA A 139 14.26 16.87 -11.60
CA ALA A 139 13.73 17.24 -12.90
C ALA A 139 14.79 17.94 -13.78
N LYS A 140 15.62 18.78 -13.17
CA LYS A 140 16.75 19.44 -13.86
C LYS A 140 17.84 18.45 -14.22
N GLU A 141 18.21 17.57 -13.30
CA GLU A 141 19.25 16.54 -13.49
C GLU A 141 18.90 15.55 -14.60
N THR A 142 17.64 15.08 -14.63
CA THR A 142 17.17 14.07 -15.57
C THR A 142 16.63 14.64 -16.88
N GLY A 143 16.38 15.94 -16.95
CA GLY A 143 15.73 16.60 -18.08
C GLY A 143 14.24 16.21 -18.24
N ASP A 144 13.59 15.69 -17.19
CA ASP A 144 12.20 15.24 -17.24
C ASP A 144 11.25 16.45 -17.24
N ARG A 145 10.72 16.78 -18.40
CA ARG A 145 9.82 17.95 -18.59
C ARG A 145 8.48 17.78 -17.88
N PHE A 146 7.96 16.56 -17.78
CA PHE A 146 6.70 16.31 -17.06
C PHE A 146 6.88 16.54 -15.57
N LEU A 147 7.98 16.04 -15.00
CA LEU A 147 8.32 16.29 -13.60
C LEU A 147 8.55 17.78 -13.33
N LEU A 148 9.28 18.47 -14.22
CA LEU A 148 9.54 19.90 -14.07
C LEU A 148 8.23 20.70 -14.11
N ASN A 149 7.36 20.44 -15.08
CA ASN A 149 6.07 21.12 -15.20
C ASN A 149 5.19 20.87 -13.95
N LEU A 150 5.11 19.64 -13.48
CA LEU A 150 4.36 19.31 -12.26
C LEU A 150 4.90 20.08 -11.05
N MET A 151 6.21 20.12 -10.86
CA MET A 151 6.84 20.78 -9.71
C MET A 151 6.77 22.32 -9.77
N THR A 152 6.68 22.91 -10.96
CA THR A 152 6.52 24.37 -11.15
C THR A 152 5.08 24.83 -11.05
N ASN A 153 4.11 23.96 -11.34
CA ASN A 153 2.69 24.26 -11.17
C ASN A 153 2.27 24.01 -9.71
N GLN A 154 2.16 25.08 -8.93
CA GLN A 154 1.87 24.98 -7.49
C GLN A 154 0.50 24.36 -7.19
N ILE A 155 -0.51 24.61 -8.01
CA ILE A 155 -1.85 24.07 -7.83
C ILE A 155 -1.84 22.58 -8.11
N GLU A 156 -1.28 22.18 -9.24
CA GLU A 156 -1.24 20.78 -9.66
C GLU A 156 -0.44 19.91 -8.69
N ILE A 157 0.72 20.36 -8.22
CA ILE A 157 1.51 19.59 -7.25
C ILE A 157 0.82 19.47 -5.89
N TYR A 158 0.12 20.53 -5.45
CA TYR A 158 -0.64 20.49 -4.22
C TYR A 158 -1.78 19.48 -4.32
N ASP A 159 -2.58 19.52 -5.39
CA ASP A 159 -3.68 18.58 -5.63
C ASP A 159 -3.17 17.12 -5.70
N VAL A 160 -2.03 16.91 -6.34
CA VAL A 160 -1.39 15.58 -6.42
C VAL A 160 -1.01 15.09 -5.04
N ILE A 161 -0.29 15.89 -4.26
CA ILE A 161 0.16 15.52 -2.91
C ILE A 161 -1.04 15.31 -1.99
N GLU A 162 -2.02 16.20 -2.03
CA GLU A 162 -3.23 16.07 -1.22
C GLU A 162 -3.97 14.76 -1.52
N SER A 163 -4.16 14.44 -2.81
CA SER A 163 -4.89 13.25 -3.21
C SER A 163 -4.17 11.94 -2.85
N ILE A 164 -2.84 11.92 -2.90
CA ILE A 164 -2.04 10.71 -2.63
C ILE A 164 -1.75 10.53 -1.14
N LEU A 165 -1.33 11.60 -0.47
CA LEU A 165 -0.72 11.51 0.84
C LEU A 165 -1.63 12.01 1.98
N ILE A 166 -2.56 12.93 1.73
CA ILE A 166 -3.28 13.58 2.81
C ILE A 166 -4.66 12.97 3.02
N ARG A 167 -5.45 12.82 1.96
CA ARG A 167 -6.88 12.52 2.10
C ARG A 167 -7.22 11.15 2.69
N HIS A 168 -6.32 10.17 2.57
CA HIS A 168 -6.67 8.78 2.84
C HIS A 168 -5.64 8.04 3.67
N LEU A 169 -4.59 8.75 4.12
CA LEU A 169 -3.54 8.23 4.97
C LEU A 169 -3.61 8.87 6.36
N GLU A 170 -3.43 8.04 7.37
CA GLU A 170 -3.12 8.48 8.73
C GLU A 170 -1.65 8.18 9.00
N PHE A 171 -1.01 9.06 9.76
CA PHE A 171 0.41 8.97 10.09
C PHE A 171 0.59 8.77 11.59
N ASP A 172 1.68 8.12 11.97
CA ASP A 172 2.11 7.97 13.35
C ASP A 172 2.85 9.22 13.85
N VAL A 173 3.35 9.14 15.08
CA VAL A 173 4.07 10.23 15.73
C VAL A 173 5.42 10.54 15.09
N ASP A 174 6.03 9.55 14.43
CA ASP A 174 7.30 9.67 13.70
C ASP A 174 7.07 10.15 12.27
N GLY A 175 5.80 10.30 11.87
CA GLY A 175 5.38 10.78 10.57
C GLY A 175 5.36 9.73 9.47
N PHE A 176 5.39 8.43 9.79
CA PHE A 176 5.20 7.36 8.82
C PHE A 176 3.72 7.01 8.65
N ALA A 177 3.34 6.58 7.45
CA ALA A 177 1.99 6.09 7.19
C ALA A 177 1.69 4.87 8.08
N ARG A 178 0.59 4.93 8.83
CA ARG A 178 0.16 3.86 9.75
C ARG A 178 -1.17 3.21 9.35
N GLN A 179 -2.00 3.94 8.61
CA GLN A 179 -3.30 3.47 8.15
C GLN A 179 -3.67 4.11 6.82
N TRP A 180 -4.32 3.36 5.97
CA TRP A 180 -4.80 3.80 4.66
C TRP A 180 -6.25 3.40 4.43
N ARG A 181 -7.03 4.27 3.77
CA ARG A 181 -8.38 3.99 3.24
C ARG A 181 -8.29 3.79 1.73
N PRO A 182 -8.36 2.55 1.24
CA PRO A 182 -8.16 2.26 -0.19
C PRO A 182 -9.23 2.81 -1.10
N ASP A 183 -10.48 2.83 -0.63
CA ASP A 183 -11.66 3.26 -1.40
C ASP A 183 -12.59 4.10 -0.52
N PRO A 184 -12.23 5.35 -0.26
CA PRO A 184 -13.02 6.21 0.64
C PRO A 184 -14.37 6.62 0.07
N ALA A 185 -14.57 6.56 -1.24
CA ALA A 185 -15.84 6.89 -1.89
C ALA A 185 -16.83 5.71 -1.89
N GLY A 186 -16.35 4.50 -2.18
CA GLY A 186 -17.19 3.29 -2.25
C GLY A 186 -17.26 2.52 -0.95
N SER A 187 -16.18 2.57 -0.15
CA SER A 187 -16.01 1.77 1.06
C SER A 187 -15.29 2.57 2.17
N PRO A 188 -15.93 3.63 2.70
CA PRO A 188 -15.30 4.59 3.63
C PRO A 188 -14.86 3.98 4.97
N ASN A 189 -15.50 2.89 5.42
CA ASN A 189 -15.16 2.21 6.67
C ASN A 189 -14.13 1.09 6.48
N VAL A 190 -13.69 0.81 5.25
CA VAL A 190 -12.61 -0.15 5.01
C VAL A 190 -11.27 0.55 5.19
N VAL A 191 -10.44 -0.02 6.07
CA VAL A 191 -9.08 0.46 6.34
C VAL A 191 -8.07 -0.65 6.20
N VAL A 192 -6.85 -0.28 5.85
CA VAL A 192 -5.68 -1.14 5.82
C VAL A 192 -4.65 -0.56 6.77
N ALA A 193 -4.24 -1.33 7.76
CA ALA A 193 -3.22 -0.93 8.74
C ALA A 193 -2.46 -2.17 9.22
N PRO A 194 -1.14 -2.12 9.35
CA PRO A 194 -0.32 -3.27 9.74
C PRO A 194 -0.75 -3.91 11.07
N ILE A 195 -1.21 -3.11 12.02
CA ILE A 195 -1.64 -3.57 13.34
C ILE A 195 -2.95 -4.35 13.34
N PHE A 196 -3.73 -4.31 12.26
CA PHE A 196 -5.00 -5.01 12.13
C PHE A 196 -4.87 -6.15 11.14
N ALA A 197 -5.16 -7.38 11.58
CA ALA A 197 -5.18 -8.56 10.72
C ALA A 197 -3.97 -8.66 9.76
N PHE A 198 -2.77 -8.32 10.25
CA PHE A 198 -1.50 -8.31 9.49
C PHE A 198 -1.52 -7.45 8.23
N GLY A 199 -2.29 -6.37 8.24
CA GLY A 199 -2.43 -5.45 7.12
C GLY A 199 -3.54 -5.83 6.13
N GLN A 200 -4.33 -6.85 6.38
CA GLN A 200 -5.52 -7.11 5.55
C GLN A 200 -6.52 -5.96 5.64
N PRO A 201 -7.31 -5.72 4.59
CA PRO A 201 -8.43 -4.78 4.67
C PRO A 201 -9.44 -5.22 5.72
N VAL A 202 -9.81 -4.31 6.62
CA VAL A 202 -10.76 -4.58 7.70
C VAL A 202 -11.85 -3.52 7.76
N ILE A 203 -13.02 -3.88 8.27
CA ILE A 203 -14.04 -2.91 8.70
C ILE A 203 -13.55 -2.23 9.98
N SER A 204 -13.37 -0.90 9.94
CA SER A 204 -12.73 -0.12 10.98
C SER A 204 -13.34 -0.22 12.38
N LYS A 205 -14.66 -0.41 12.50
CA LYS A 205 -15.37 -0.51 13.80
C LYS A 205 -14.95 -1.72 14.65
N ARG A 206 -14.69 -2.86 14.02
CA ARG A 206 -14.43 -4.14 14.69
C ARG A 206 -13.17 -4.83 14.20
N HIS A 207 -12.46 -4.24 13.25
CA HIS A 207 -11.25 -4.79 12.62
C HIS A 207 -11.44 -6.20 12.05
N ILE A 208 -12.66 -6.48 11.53
CA ILE A 208 -12.99 -7.77 10.89
C ILE A 208 -12.51 -7.69 9.44
N PRO A 209 -11.70 -8.67 8.97
CA PRO A 209 -11.25 -8.70 7.58
C PRO A 209 -12.43 -8.72 6.60
N THR A 210 -12.36 -7.87 5.57
CA THR A 210 -13.40 -7.78 4.54
C THR A 210 -13.59 -9.12 3.84
N ARG A 211 -12.50 -9.85 3.61
CA ARG A 211 -12.51 -11.18 3.02
C ARG A 211 -13.29 -12.18 3.87
N THR A 212 -13.14 -12.15 5.20
CA THR A 212 -13.90 -13.02 6.12
C THR A 212 -15.40 -12.76 6.01
N LEU A 213 -15.80 -11.49 5.93
CA LEU A 213 -17.21 -11.11 5.76
C LEU A 213 -17.76 -11.55 4.40
N PHE A 214 -16.97 -11.38 3.35
CA PHE A 214 -17.35 -11.78 1.99
C PHE A 214 -17.51 -13.30 1.87
N ASP A 215 -16.58 -14.09 2.38
CA ASP A 215 -16.65 -15.56 2.34
C ASP A 215 -17.82 -16.07 3.20
N SER A 216 -18.05 -15.44 4.38
CA SER A 216 -19.22 -15.75 5.20
C SER A 216 -20.53 -15.43 4.49
N TRP A 217 -20.60 -14.33 3.75
CA TRP A 217 -21.77 -13.97 2.96
C TRP A 217 -22.03 -14.97 1.83
N LEU A 218 -21.00 -15.43 1.13
CA LEU A 218 -21.13 -16.48 0.11
C LEU A 218 -21.64 -17.79 0.72
N ALA A 219 -21.13 -18.16 1.89
CA ALA A 219 -21.51 -19.39 2.59
C ALA A 219 -22.93 -19.37 3.19
N ASN A 220 -23.56 -18.19 3.28
CA ASN A 220 -24.90 -17.99 3.85
C ASN A 220 -25.91 -17.46 2.83
N ASP A 221 -25.94 -18.06 1.65
CA ASP A 221 -26.88 -17.75 0.58
C ASP A 221 -26.94 -16.24 0.25
N ARG A 222 -25.83 -15.55 0.40
CA ARG A 222 -25.69 -14.09 0.20
C ARG A 222 -26.57 -13.25 1.11
N ASN A 223 -26.84 -13.73 2.32
CA ASN A 223 -27.63 -13.02 3.32
C ASN A 223 -26.76 -12.16 4.25
N GLY A 224 -26.61 -10.87 3.91
CA GLY A 224 -25.81 -9.93 4.69
C GLY A 224 -26.32 -9.68 6.11
N SER A 225 -27.65 -9.83 6.38
CA SER A 225 -28.20 -9.66 7.72
C SER A 225 -27.74 -10.77 8.66
N VAL A 226 -27.76 -12.02 8.22
CA VAL A 226 -27.26 -13.17 8.99
C VAL A 226 -25.79 -13.01 9.33
N VAL A 227 -24.99 -12.56 8.36
CA VAL A 227 -23.55 -12.29 8.59
C VAL A 227 -23.36 -11.15 9.60
N GLY A 228 -24.15 -10.06 9.46
CA GLY A 228 -24.13 -8.95 10.41
C GLY A 228 -24.40 -9.39 11.85
N ASP A 229 -25.42 -10.22 12.05
CA ASP A 229 -25.78 -10.78 13.36
C ASP A 229 -24.65 -11.65 13.95
N TRP A 230 -24.01 -12.49 13.14
CA TRP A 230 -22.90 -13.35 13.59
C TRP A 230 -21.68 -12.57 14.04
N PHE A 231 -21.31 -11.53 13.28
CA PHE A 231 -20.15 -10.71 13.60
C PHE A 231 -20.48 -9.51 14.51
N ARG A 232 -21.76 -9.32 14.84
CA ARG A 232 -22.27 -8.19 15.66
C ARG A 232 -21.88 -6.84 15.06
N ILE A 233 -22.11 -6.71 13.76
CA ILE A 233 -21.92 -5.47 12.98
C ILE A 233 -23.18 -5.18 12.18
N ASP A 234 -23.33 -3.92 11.75
CA ASP A 234 -24.46 -3.52 10.92
C ASP A 234 -24.39 -4.21 9.54
N LYS A 235 -25.56 -4.54 8.98
CA LYS A 235 -25.64 -5.04 7.61
C LYS A 235 -24.93 -4.12 6.62
N ASN A 236 -24.97 -2.81 6.82
CA ASN A 236 -24.27 -1.84 5.96
C ASN A 236 -22.76 -2.05 5.96
N ASP A 237 -22.16 -2.40 7.10
CA ASP A 237 -20.71 -2.70 7.18
C ASP A 237 -20.39 -4.01 6.41
N VAL A 238 -21.30 -5.00 6.44
CA VAL A 238 -21.16 -6.23 5.63
C VAL A 238 -21.27 -5.90 4.14
N ASP A 239 -22.28 -5.13 3.74
CA ASP A 239 -22.50 -4.73 2.34
C ASP A 239 -21.30 -3.91 1.81
N GLU A 240 -20.68 -3.11 2.67
CA GLU A 240 -19.48 -2.34 2.34
C GLU A 240 -18.26 -3.25 2.12
N ALA A 241 -18.05 -4.24 2.99
CA ALA A 241 -17.00 -5.24 2.80
C ALA A 241 -17.18 -6.02 1.49
N ILE A 242 -18.43 -6.39 1.17
CA ILE A 242 -18.75 -7.08 -0.10
C ILE A 242 -18.44 -6.21 -1.30
N ARG A 243 -18.85 -4.93 -1.31
CA ARG A 243 -18.52 -3.99 -2.40
C ARG A 243 -17.02 -3.86 -2.57
N PHE A 244 -16.28 -3.75 -1.46
CA PHE A 244 -14.82 -3.65 -1.49
C PHE A 244 -14.17 -4.87 -2.13
N GLU A 245 -14.60 -6.08 -1.78
CA GLU A 245 -14.06 -7.33 -2.35
C GLU A 245 -14.42 -7.51 -3.84
N LEU A 246 -15.57 -7.01 -4.28
CA LEU A 246 -16.05 -7.10 -5.67
C LEU A 246 -15.60 -5.93 -6.56
N ARG A 247 -14.85 -4.95 -6.02
CA ARG A 247 -14.44 -3.78 -6.81
C ARG A 247 -13.57 -4.20 -8.01
N PRO A 248 -13.77 -3.57 -9.19
CA PRO A 248 -12.93 -3.82 -10.35
C PRO A 248 -11.50 -3.32 -10.12
N LEU A 249 -10.57 -3.93 -10.82
CA LEU A 249 -9.21 -3.39 -11.01
C LEU A 249 -9.25 -2.34 -12.13
N HIS A 250 -8.37 -1.36 -12.09
CA HIS A 250 -8.25 -0.27 -13.07
C HIS A 250 -6.86 -0.18 -13.68
#